data_072add3b20841163f541b0db5f84360d
#
_entry.id   072add3b20841163f541b0db5f84360d
#
_cell.length_a   1.000
_cell.length_b   1.000
_cell.length_c   1.000
_cell.angle_alpha   90.00
_cell.angle_beta   90.00
_cell.angle_gamma   90.00
#
_symmetry.space_group_name_H-M   'P 1'
#
loop_
_entity.id
_entity.type
_entity.pdbx_description
1 polymer ?
#
loop_
_entity_poly.entity_id
_entity_poly.type
_entity_poly.pdbx_seq_one_letter_code
_entity_poly.pdbx_strand_id
1 'polypeptide(L)'
;MHPMFNEGVEIGTFTYEGSEDEHYYARNPDGVEFEIGARIAYELARVDGTRKLKLRQRVVNELKDSGLIRTSRLVKDDNYNRFTLIPIGERAMKYRDICILINRILPIVSILTFMVVIFLKFESTSYWGDDFDLFFYYGMLAMSLLAHECGHLVAGLAYGYNISELGVLLFGVFPAGAYVAANHEEENKLNRCDRIQFSLAGIELNLMITGICLLTSIEIYALSGTLFSIAYLNVALAVLNILPAQGLDGERALSDALGVESINAFARKWLHNCC
;
A
#
# COMPACT_ATOMS: atom_id res chain seq x y z
N MET A 1 -2.01 18.28 14.72
CA MET A 1 -1.83 16.95 14.11
C MET A 1 -2.22 15.89 15.11
N HIS A 2 -2.74 14.78 14.62
CA HIS A 2 -3.07 13.63 15.46
C HIS A 2 -1.88 12.66 15.45
N PRO A 3 -1.56 12.01 16.57
CA PRO A 3 -0.45 11.08 16.64
C PRO A 3 -0.73 9.83 15.80
N MET A 4 0.33 9.27 15.23
CA MET A 4 0.36 7.99 14.50
C MET A 4 1.48 7.14 15.10
N PHE A 5 1.40 5.82 14.96
CA PHE A 5 2.54 4.96 15.28
C PHE A 5 3.72 5.21 14.35
N ASN A 6 4.92 4.96 14.85
CA ASN A 6 6.04 4.68 13.98
C ASN A 6 5.89 3.25 13.43
N GLU A 7 6.40 3.01 12.23
CA GLU A 7 6.39 1.68 11.62
C GLU A 7 7.20 0.70 12.48
N GLY A 8 6.66 -0.50 12.73
CA GLY A 8 7.32 -1.50 13.57
C GLY A 8 7.06 -1.37 15.07
N VAL A 9 6.15 -0.50 15.50
CA VAL A 9 5.73 -0.45 16.91
C VAL A 9 4.79 -1.61 17.21
N GLU A 10 5.10 -2.35 18.27
CA GLU A 10 4.29 -3.45 18.78
C GLU A 10 3.75 -3.09 20.17
N ILE A 11 2.53 -3.53 20.46
CA ILE A 11 1.93 -3.44 21.80
C ILE A 11 1.49 -4.84 22.19
N GLY A 12 1.86 -5.28 23.37
CA GLY A 12 1.50 -6.59 23.87
C GLY A 12 1.27 -6.61 25.38
N THR A 13 0.92 -7.78 25.87
CA THR A 13 0.77 -8.07 27.29
C THR A 13 1.79 -9.13 27.73
N PHE A 14 2.19 -9.09 28.99
CA PHE A 14 3.01 -10.11 29.62
C PHE A 14 2.58 -10.30 31.09
N THR A 15 2.91 -11.43 31.67
CA THR A 15 2.70 -11.72 33.09
C THR A 15 4.02 -12.05 33.71
N TYR A 16 4.29 -11.55 34.93
CA TYR A 16 5.43 -11.99 35.69
C TYR A 16 5.22 -13.42 36.24
N GLU A 17 6.27 -14.20 36.31
CA GLU A 17 6.22 -15.55 36.87
C GLU A 17 5.70 -15.50 38.32
N GLY A 18 4.54 -16.15 38.55
CA GLY A 18 3.88 -16.17 39.87
C GLY A 18 2.88 -15.02 40.11
N SER A 19 2.59 -14.18 39.15
CA SER A 19 1.54 -13.15 39.19
C SER A 19 0.38 -13.50 38.28
N GLU A 20 -0.85 -13.18 38.69
CA GLU A 20 -2.04 -13.25 37.83
C GLU A 20 -2.32 -11.90 37.14
N ASP A 21 -1.56 -10.85 37.45
CA ASP A 21 -1.78 -9.53 36.88
C ASP A 21 -1.16 -9.41 35.49
N GLU A 22 -1.96 -8.93 34.53
CA GLU A 22 -1.49 -8.61 33.18
C GLU A 22 -0.79 -7.25 33.19
N HIS A 23 0.42 -7.22 32.66
CA HIS A 23 1.20 -6.04 32.40
C HIS A 23 1.23 -5.77 30.90
N TYR A 24 1.39 -4.50 30.54
CA TYR A 24 1.42 -4.06 29.14
C TYR A 24 2.81 -3.57 28.77
N TYR A 25 3.26 -3.89 27.58
CA TYR A 25 4.47 -3.32 27.01
C TYR A 25 4.21 -2.68 25.64
N ALA A 26 5.06 -1.74 25.27
CA ALA A 26 5.16 -1.22 23.92
C ALA A 26 6.63 -1.34 23.48
N ARG A 27 6.85 -1.88 22.29
CA ARG A 27 8.19 -2.00 21.68
C ARG A 27 8.29 -0.99 20.54
N ASN A 28 9.37 -0.20 20.53
CA ASN A 28 9.64 0.72 19.45
C ASN A 28 10.30 0.01 18.24
N PRO A 29 10.44 0.69 17.07
CA PRO A 29 11.10 0.12 15.89
C PRO A 29 12.56 -0.32 16.12
N ASP A 30 13.24 0.27 17.09
CA ASP A 30 14.62 -0.09 17.47
C ASP A 30 14.67 -1.34 18.36
N GLY A 31 13.53 -1.96 18.67
CA GLY A 31 13.41 -3.16 19.50
C GLY A 31 13.44 -2.89 21.00
N VAL A 32 13.42 -1.62 21.44
CA VAL A 32 13.40 -1.26 22.85
C VAL A 32 12.00 -1.41 23.41
N GLU A 33 11.88 -2.18 24.51
CA GLU A 33 10.61 -2.43 25.19
C GLU A 33 10.42 -1.47 26.36
N PHE A 34 9.21 -0.95 26.45
CA PHE A 34 8.78 -0.07 27.54
C PHE A 34 7.58 -0.68 28.24
N GLU A 35 7.66 -0.88 29.55
CA GLU A 35 6.48 -1.21 30.33
C GLU A 35 5.57 0.03 30.42
N ILE A 36 4.29 -0.14 30.07
CA ILE A 36 3.32 0.94 30.01
C ILE A 36 2.09 0.61 30.86
N GLY A 37 1.51 1.61 31.48
CA GLY A 37 0.27 1.41 32.24
C GLY A 37 -0.93 1.10 31.34
N ALA A 38 -1.88 0.34 31.82
CA ALA A 38 -3.11 -0.10 31.10
C ALA A 38 -3.82 1.06 30.39
N ARG A 39 -3.89 2.25 30.99
CA ARG A 39 -4.49 3.44 30.38
C ARG A 39 -3.72 3.91 29.14
N ILE A 40 -2.38 3.85 29.18
CA ILE A 40 -1.53 4.24 28.06
C ILE A 40 -1.68 3.20 26.97
N ALA A 41 -1.66 1.91 27.29
CA ALA A 41 -1.87 0.81 26.35
C ALA A 41 -3.23 0.96 25.63
N TYR A 42 -4.30 1.23 26.36
CA TYR A 42 -5.64 1.47 25.79
C TYR A 42 -5.68 2.66 24.84
N GLU A 43 -5.05 3.78 25.19
CA GLU A 43 -5.00 4.95 24.31
C GLU A 43 -4.09 4.72 23.12
N LEU A 44 -2.96 4.02 23.28
CA LEU A 44 -2.07 3.63 22.18
C LEU A 44 -2.76 2.67 21.21
N ALA A 45 -3.45 1.65 21.67
CA ALA A 45 -4.19 0.72 20.79
C ALA A 45 -5.20 1.43 19.87
N ARG A 46 -5.53 2.70 20.13
CA ARG A 46 -6.46 3.53 19.36
C ARG A 46 -5.78 4.63 18.54
N VAL A 47 -4.44 4.62 18.48
CA VAL A 47 -3.66 5.57 17.67
C VAL A 47 -3.80 5.19 16.21
N ASP A 48 -4.53 6.02 15.46
CA ASP A 48 -4.84 5.81 14.05
C ASP A 48 -4.56 7.07 13.19
N GLY A 49 -3.88 8.06 13.73
CA GLY A 49 -3.64 9.34 13.04
C GLY A 49 -4.88 10.23 12.88
N THR A 50 -6.07 9.76 13.29
CA THR A 50 -7.33 10.48 13.12
C THR A 50 -7.88 11.07 14.43
N ARG A 51 -7.35 10.65 15.57
CA ARG A 51 -7.82 11.02 16.90
C ARG A 51 -6.72 11.66 17.75
N LYS A 52 -7.12 12.52 18.69
CA LYS A 52 -6.23 13.00 19.75
C LYS A 52 -6.16 11.98 20.88
N LEU A 53 -4.95 11.72 21.39
CA LEU A 53 -4.79 10.94 22.61
C LEU A 53 -5.38 11.68 23.81
N LYS A 54 -6.11 10.96 24.66
CA LYS A 54 -6.63 11.48 25.94
C LYS A 54 -5.60 11.29 27.07
N LEU A 55 -4.36 11.63 26.77
CA LEU A 55 -3.21 11.58 27.69
C LEU A 55 -2.71 13.00 28.02
N ARG A 56 -2.00 13.13 29.15
CA ARG A 56 -1.32 14.38 29.50
C ARG A 56 -0.22 14.68 28.48
N GLN A 57 -0.02 15.94 28.12
CA GLN A 57 0.95 16.35 27.10
C GLN A 57 2.39 15.85 27.40
N ARG A 58 2.77 15.76 28.68
CA ARG A 58 4.06 15.20 29.08
C ARG A 58 4.22 13.74 28.63
N VAL A 59 3.19 12.90 28.84
CA VAL A 59 3.18 11.50 28.42
C VAL A 59 3.23 11.39 26.87
N VAL A 60 2.50 12.25 26.18
CA VAL A 60 2.56 12.29 24.70
C VAL A 60 3.97 12.63 24.20
N ASN A 61 4.66 13.56 24.88
CA ASN A 61 6.05 13.89 24.53
C ASN A 61 7.00 12.71 24.83
N GLU A 62 6.87 12.07 25.98
CA GLU A 62 7.64 10.86 26.33
C GLU A 62 7.45 9.73 25.32
N LEU A 63 6.22 9.50 24.86
CA LEU A 63 5.91 8.51 23.82
C LEU A 63 6.53 8.87 22.45
N LYS A 64 6.68 10.16 22.15
CA LYS A 64 7.41 10.61 20.94
C LYS A 64 8.92 10.41 21.09
N ASP A 65 9.46 10.82 22.22
CA ASP A 65 10.90 10.73 22.49
C ASP A 65 11.37 9.27 22.56
N SER A 66 10.48 8.35 22.97
CA SER A 66 10.75 6.91 22.93
C SER A 66 10.55 6.27 21.54
N GLY A 67 10.18 7.04 20.53
CA GLY A 67 9.98 6.52 19.18
C GLY A 67 8.69 5.70 18.97
N LEU A 68 7.77 5.67 19.92
CA LEU A 68 6.52 4.91 19.83
C LEU A 68 5.50 5.62 18.94
N ILE A 69 5.39 6.94 19.02
CA ILE A 69 4.45 7.72 18.21
C ILE A 69 5.13 8.87 17.50
N ARG A 70 4.55 9.28 16.36
CA ARG A 70 4.93 10.46 15.60
C ARG A 70 3.75 11.40 15.41
N THR A 71 4.01 12.68 15.21
CA THR A 71 2.98 13.69 14.88
C THR A 71 3.27 14.38 13.55
N SER A 72 4.40 14.09 12.93
CA SER A 72 4.75 14.58 11.59
C SER A 72 4.19 13.66 10.53
N ARG A 73 3.72 14.23 9.43
CA ARG A 73 3.38 13.48 8.23
C ARG A 73 4.61 13.09 7.41
N LEU A 74 5.72 13.79 7.63
CA LEU A 74 6.98 13.50 6.96
C LEU A 74 7.86 12.68 7.89
N VAL A 75 8.23 11.50 7.46
CA VAL A 75 9.23 10.62 8.10
C VAL A 75 10.44 10.56 7.21
N LYS A 76 11.60 10.89 7.76
CA LYS A 76 12.88 10.72 7.07
C LYS A 76 13.32 9.28 7.22
N ASP A 77 13.58 8.63 6.10
CA ASP A 77 14.22 7.34 6.00
C ASP A 77 15.58 7.52 5.30
N ASP A 78 16.48 6.55 5.40
CA ASP A 78 17.83 6.66 4.83
C ASP A 78 17.82 6.88 3.30
N ASN A 79 16.85 6.29 2.60
CA ASN A 79 16.77 6.36 1.14
C ASN A 79 15.64 7.28 0.62
N TYR A 80 14.52 7.38 1.34
CA TYR A 80 13.34 8.13 0.92
C TYR A 80 12.70 8.84 2.09
N ASN A 81 12.12 10.01 1.83
CA ASN A 81 11.21 10.64 2.77
C ASN A 81 9.80 10.08 2.57
N ARG A 82 9.18 9.56 3.61
CA ARG A 82 7.78 9.11 3.58
C ARG A 82 6.86 10.26 3.95
N PHE A 83 5.87 10.53 3.13
CA PHE A 83 4.87 11.55 3.39
C PHE A 83 3.48 10.94 3.44
N THR A 84 2.83 10.98 4.61
CA THR A 84 1.46 10.50 4.78
C THR A 84 0.48 11.46 4.12
N LEU A 85 -0.22 11.00 3.09
CA LEU A 85 -1.32 11.73 2.47
C LEU A 85 -2.59 11.64 3.30
N ILE A 86 -3.01 10.42 3.60
CA ILE A 86 -4.27 10.13 4.26
C ILE A 86 -4.03 9.13 5.40
N PRO A 87 -4.27 9.51 6.67
CA PRO A 87 -4.37 8.54 7.75
C PRO A 87 -5.69 7.77 7.61
N ILE A 88 -5.62 6.45 7.52
CA ILE A 88 -6.77 5.56 7.28
C ILE A 88 -7.39 5.15 8.63
N GLY A 89 -6.67 4.36 9.40
CA GLY A 89 -7.08 3.90 10.73
C GLY A 89 -8.37 3.06 10.74
N GLU A 90 -8.81 2.67 11.93
CA GLU A 90 -9.99 1.81 12.13
C GLU A 90 -11.29 2.34 11.51
N ARG A 91 -11.41 3.66 11.32
CA ARG A 91 -12.63 4.25 10.73
C ARG A 91 -12.90 3.79 9.31
N ALA A 92 -11.87 3.37 8.58
CA ALA A 92 -12.02 2.87 7.22
C ALA A 92 -12.73 1.52 7.18
N MET A 93 -12.70 0.75 8.28
CA MET A 93 -13.37 -0.55 8.37
C MET A 93 -14.89 -0.48 8.18
N LYS A 94 -15.51 0.69 8.37
CA LYS A 94 -16.94 0.92 8.04
C LYS A 94 -17.24 0.76 6.54
N TYR A 95 -16.23 0.87 5.69
CA TYR A 95 -16.36 0.73 4.23
C TYR A 95 -16.00 -0.68 3.74
N ARG A 96 -15.75 -1.62 4.66
CA ARG A 96 -15.30 -2.98 4.33
C ARG A 96 -16.22 -3.69 3.35
N ASP A 97 -17.54 -3.61 3.52
CA ASP A 97 -18.50 -4.31 2.66
C ASP A 97 -18.43 -3.80 1.22
N ILE A 98 -18.26 -2.49 1.03
CA ILE A 98 -18.05 -1.88 -0.29
C ILE A 98 -16.71 -2.33 -0.86
N CYS A 99 -15.66 -2.38 -0.06
CA CYS A 99 -14.34 -2.87 -0.48
C CYS A 99 -14.38 -4.35 -0.89
N ILE A 100 -15.13 -5.20 -0.18
CA ILE A 100 -15.35 -6.61 -0.56
C ILE A 100 -16.00 -6.69 -1.95
N LEU A 101 -17.04 -5.89 -2.20
CA LEU A 101 -17.71 -5.87 -3.50
C LEU A 101 -16.75 -5.44 -4.62
N ILE A 102 -16.03 -4.35 -4.41
CA ILE A 102 -15.04 -3.84 -5.38
C ILE A 102 -13.96 -4.89 -5.63
N ASN A 103 -13.37 -5.47 -4.58
CA ASN A 103 -12.31 -6.48 -4.69
C ASN A 103 -12.74 -7.75 -5.44
N ARG A 104 -14.03 -8.11 -5.41
CA ARG A 104 -14.58 -9.24 -6.19
C ARG A 104 -14.79 -8.89 -7.66
N ILE A 105 -15.15 -7.65 -7.95
CA ILE A 105 -15.43 -7.20 -9.33
C ILE A 105 -14.14 -6.83 -10.06
N LEU A 106 -13.15 -6.31 -9.34
CA LEU A 106 -11.92 -5.76 -9.90
C LEU A 106 -11.19 -6.73 -10.85
N PRO A 107 -10.91 -8.01 -10.49
CA PRO A 107 -10.24 -8.94 -11.40
C PRO A 107 -11.05 -9.21 -12.68
N ILE A 108 -12.39 -9.27 -12.58
CA ILE A 108 -13.26 -9.50 -13.75
C ILE A 108 -13.17 -8.32 -14.71
N VAL A 109 -13.30 -7.09 -14.19
CA VAL A 109 -13.20 -5.87 -15.00
C VAL A 109 -11.82 -5.73 -15.60
N SER A 110 -10.76 -6.05 -14.87
CA SER A 110 -9.38 -6.00 -15.35
C SER A 110 -9.14 -6.97 -16.50
N ILE A 111 -9.61 -8.21 -16.39
CA ILE A 111 -9.51 -9.21 -17.47
C ILE A 111 -10.28 -8.74 -18.71
N LEU A 112 -11.52 -8.27 -18.54
CA LEU A 112 -12.33 -7.74 -19.64
C LEU A 112 -11.65 -6.56 -20.32
N THR A 113 -11.09 -5.63 -19.53
CA THR A 113 -10.33 -4.48 -20.04
C THR A 113 -9.12 -4.94 -20.83
N PHE A 114 -8.34 -5.87 -20.30
CA PHE A 114 -7.16 -6.41 -20.98
C PHE A 114 -7.54 -7.07 -22.33
N MET A 115 -8.63 -7.81 -22.36
CA MET A 115 -9.14 -8.38 -23.59
C MET A 115 -9.54 -7.30 -24.61
N VAL A 116 -10.23 -6.24 -24.15
CA VAL A 116 -10.60 -5.09 -25.02
C VAL A 116 -9.32 -4.44 -25.61
N VAL A 117 -8.29 -4.19 -24.80
CA VAL A 117 -7.01 -3.62 -25.25
C VAL A 117 -6.36 -4.47 -26.34
N ILE A 118 -6.35 -5.81 -26.16
CA ILE A 118 -5.76 -6.74 -27.16
C ILE A 118 -6.56 -6.73 -28.46
N PHE A 119 -7.91 -6.78 -28.37
CA PHE A 119 -8.75 -6.95 -29.55
C PHE A 119 -8.96 -5.67 -30.36
N LEU A 120 -8.94 -4.49 -29.71
CA LEU A 120 -9.16 -3.23 -30.43
C LEU A 120 -7.99 -2.80 -31.31
N LYS A 121 -6.85 -3.55 -31.32
CA LYS A 121 -5.66 -3.20 -32.12
C LYS A 121 -5.47 -1.68 -32.11
N PHE A 122 -5.11 -1.12 -30.95
CA PHE A 122 -4.83 0.30 -30.88
C PHE A 122 -3.65 0.61 -31.82
N GLU A 123 -3.98 1.06 -33.03
CA GLU A 123 -3.03 1.72 -33.89
C GLU A 123 -2.61 2.98 -33.12
N SER A 124 -1.37 2.98 -32.60
CA SER A 124 -0.79 4.14 -31.96
C SER A 124 -0.55 5.18 -33.05
N THR A 125 -1.61 5.87 -33.45
CA THR A 125 -1.44 7.16 -34.11
C THR A 125 -0.74 8.06 -33.13
N SER A 126 0.32 8.72 -33.57
CA SER A 126 1.20 9.59 -32.78
C SER A 126 0.41 10.70 -32.08
N TYR A 127 -0.19 10.37 -30.94
CA TYR A 127 -0.90 11.33 -30.07
C TYR A 127 0.02 12.04 -29.07
N TRP A 128 1.34 11.84 -29.22
CA TRP A 128 2.30 12.68 -28.55
C TRP A 128 2.22 14.04 -29.23
N GLY A 129 1.42 14.94 -28.64
CA GLY A 129 1.38 16.32 -29.09
C GLY A 129 2.78 16.93 -29.05
N ASP A 130 3.05 17.88 -29.91
CA ASP A 130 4.36 18.54 -30.03
C ASP A 130 4.82 19.23 -28.75
N ASP A 131 3.92 19.44 -27.78
CA ASP A 131 4.18 20.04 -26.47
C ASP A 131 4.29 18.97 -25.40
N PHE A 132 5.50 18.41 -25.22
CA PHE A 132 5.81 17.52 -24.11
C PHE A 132 5.95 18.32 -22.81
N ASP A 133 4.90 18.37 -22.00
CA ASP A 133 4.94 18.93 -20.64
C ASP A 133 5.37 17.87 -19.62
N LEU A 134 6.66 17.92 -19.26
CA LEU A 134 7.25 16.99 -18.28
C LEU A 134 6.50 17.00 -16.93
N PHE A 135 6.07 18.16 -16.47
CA PHE A 135 5.35 18.27 -15.18
C PHE A 135 3.98 17.62 -15.26
N PHE A 136 3.30 17.76 -16.38
CA PHE A 136 2.00 17.13 -16.60
C PHE A 136 2.12 15.60 -16.61
N TYR A 137 3.09 15.04 -17.36
CA TYR A 137 3.34 13.60 -17.39
C TYR A 137 3.77 13.05 -16.02
N TYR A 138 4.61 13.79 -15.29
CA TYR A 138 5.02 13.42 -13.96
C TYR A 138 3.85 13.43 -12.97
N GLY A 139 2.94 14.39 -13.08
CA GLY A 139 1.69 14.44 -12.31
C GLY A 139 0.78 13.23 -12.61
N MET A 140 0.60 12.87 -13.89
CA MET A 140 -0.16 11.68 -14.28
C MET A 140 0.46 10.39 -13.75
N LEU A 141 1.79 10.27 -13.80
CA LEU A 141 2.50 9.13 -13.24
C LEU A 141 2.28 9.02 -11.73
N ALA A 142 2.42 10.12 -11.00
CA ALA A 142 2.20 10.15 -9.54
C ALA A 142 0.76 9.77 -9.19
N MET A 143 -0.22 10.23 -9.94
CA MET A 143 -1.63 9.86 -9.76
C MET A 143 -1.90 8.38 -10.09
N SER A 144 -1.24 7.83 -11.13
CA SER A 144 -1.36 6.42 -11.50
C SER A 144 -0.72 5.50 -10.45
N LEU A 145 0.41 5.89 -9.86
CA LEU A 145 1.03 5.19 -8.73
C LEU A 145 0.12 5.23 -7.49
N LEU A 146 -0.46 6.39 -7.19
CA LEU A 146 -1.39 6.51 -6.07
C LEU A 146 -2.65 5.65 -6.27
N ALA A 147 -3.17 5.62 -7.49
CA ALA A 147 -4.30 4.76 -7.84
C ALA A 147 -3.93 3.27 -7.65
N HIS A 148 -2.74 2.86 -8.07
CA HIS A 148 -2.22 1.50 -7.84
C HIS A 148 -2.28 1.12 -6.35
N GLU A 149 -1.77 1.97 -5.48
CA GLU A 149 -1.82 1.76 -4.03
C GLU A 149 -3.26 1.75 -3.48
N CYS A 150 -4.18 2.48 -4.11
CA CYS A 150 -5.60 2.39 -3.76
C CYS A 150 -6.18 1.00 -4.04
N GLY A 151 -5.67 0.25 -5.03
CA GLY A 151 -6.01 -1.15 -5.26
C GLY A 151 -5.66 -2.01 -4.04
N HIS A 152 -4.43 -1.91 -3.54
CA HIS A 152 -3.99 -2.59 -2.33
C HIS A 152 -4.77 -2.14 -1.09
N LEU A 153 -5.09 -0.85 -0.97
CA LEU A 153 -5.93 -0.34 0.11
C LEU A 153 -7.30 -0.99 0.11
N VAL A 154 -7.97 -1.06 -1.04
CA VAL A 154 -9.30 -1.69 -1.17
C VAL A 154 -9.25 -3.17 -0.83
N ALA A 155 -8.27 -3.90 -1.36
CA ALA A 155 -8.08 -5.32 -1.07
C ALA A 155 -7.76 -5.55 0.42
N GLY A 156 -6.89 -4.76 1.00
CA GLY A 156 -6.54 -4.85 2.43
C GLY A 156 -7.74 -4.62 3.34
N LEU A 157 -8.54 -3.60 3.08
CA LEU A 157 -9.78 -3.35 3.83
C LEU A 157 -10.81 -4.48 3.64
N ALA A 158 -10.92 -5.04 2.43
CA ALA A 158 -11.81 -6.17 2.14
C ALA A 158 -11.43 -7.40 2.97
N TYR A 159 -10.14 -7.69 3.09
CA TYR A 159 -9.62 -8.79 3.90
C TYR A 159 -9.54 -8.48 5.40
N GLY A 160 -9.82 -7.24 5.80
CA GLY A 160 -9.85 -6.84 7.20
C GLY A 160 -8.50 -6.43 7.77
N TYR A 161 -7.54 -6.05 6.91
CA TYR A 161 -6.26 -5.51 7.35
C TYR A 161 -6.42 -4.20 8.11
N ASN A 162 -5.63 -4.05 9.14
CA ASN A 162 -5.48 -2.77 9.82
C ASN A 162 -4.48 -1.91 9.01
N ILE A 163 -5.03 -1.04 8.17
CA ILE A 163 -4.24 -0.11 7.37
C ILE A 163 -4.14 1.20 8.13
N SER A 164 -2.91 1.62 8.41
CA SER A 164 -2.64 2.84 9.17
C SER A 164 -2.68 4.09 8.30
N GLU A 165 -2.13 4.02 7.10
CA GLU A 165 -2.00 5.20 6.22
C GLU A 165 -1.81 4.82 4.74
N LEU A 166 -2.17 5.80 3.89
CA LEU A 166 -1.80 5.87 2.48
C LEU A 166 -0.86 7.07 2.31
N GLY A 167 0.26 6.90 1.62
CA GLY A 167 1.25 7.95 1.48
C GLY A 167 2.04 7.89 0.18
N VAL A 168 2.98 8.82 0.07
CA VAL A 168 3.94 8.89 -1.04
C VAL A 168 5.37 8.82 -0.52
N LEU A 169 6.21 8.14 -1.28
CA LEU A 169 7.65 8.15 -1.10
C LEU A 169 8.23 9.32 -1.88
N LEU A 170 9.08 10.10 -1.24
CA LEU A 170 9.71 11.26 -1.84
C LEU A 170 11.23 11.05 -1.92
N PHE A 171 11.79 11.27 -3.09
CA PHE A 171 13.23 11.46 -3.26
C PHE A 171 13.52 12.96 -3.29
N GLY A 172 14.03 13.48 -2.16
CA GLY A 172 14.05 14.93 -1.94
C GLY A 172 12.63 15.50 -1.87
N VAL A 173 12.21 16.27 -2.87
CA VAL A 173 10.86 16.83 -3.02
C VAL A 173 10.03 16.15 -4.10
N PHE A 174 10.62 15.25 -4.88
CA PHE A 174 9.97 14.59 -5.99
C PHE A 174 9.29 13.29 -5.55
N PRO A 175 8.03 13.05 -5.93
CA PRO A 175 7.38 11.76 -5.68
C PRO A 175 8.11 10.65 -6.45
N ALA A 176 8.61 9.66 -5.72
CA ALA A 176 9.32 8.49 -6.26
C ALA A 176 8.44 7.23 -6.25
N GLY A 177 7.36 7.23 -5.48
CA GLY A 177 6.43 6.12 -5.36
C GLY A 177 5.27 6.46 -4.45
N ALA A 178 4.36 5.51 -4.29
CA ALA A 178 3.29 5.57 -3.31
C ALA A 178 3.36 4.32 -2.41
N TYR A 179 2.66 4.29 -1.28
CA TYR A 179 2.62 3.15 -0.38
C TYR A 179 1.34 3.10 0.44
N VAL A 180 0.94 1.89 0.80
CA VAL A 180 -0.07 1.59 1.81
C VAL A 180 0.62 0.92 2.99
N ALA A 181 0.53 1.50 4.18
CA ALA A 181 1.08 0.89 5.39
C ALA A 181 0.05 -0.06 5.99
N ALA A 182 0.23 -1.35 5.73
CA ALA A 182 -0.55 -2.45 6.31
C ALA A 182 0.29 -3.21 7.34
N ASN A 183 -0.38 -3.85 8.31
CA ASN A 183 0.31 -4.71 9.26
C ASN A 183 0.64 -6.06 8.60
N HIS A 184 1.93 -6.35 8.39
CA HIS A 184 2.41 -7.58 7.77
C HIS A 184 2.05 -8.86 8.56
N GLU A 185 1.84 -8.78 9.87
CA GLU A 185 1.40 -9.94 10.65
C GLU A 185 -0.01 -10.40 10.27
N GLU A 186 -0.87 -9.48 9.84
CA GLU A 186 -2.22 -9.80 9.38
C GLU A 186 -2.21 -10.47 8.01
N GLU A 187 -1.27 -10.11 7.15
CA GLU A 187 -1.07 -10.74 5.84
C GLU A 187 -0.77 -12.24 5.98
N ASN A 188 0.05 -12.63 6.96
CA ASN A 188 0.39 -14.03 7.22
C ASN A 188 -0.81 -14.88 7.70
N LYS A 189 -1.88 -14.27 8.19
CA LYS A 189 -3.13 -14.95 8.60
C LYS A 189 -4.04 -15.29 7.42
N LEU A 190 -3.83 -14.66 6.25
CA LEU A 190 -4.63 -14.92 5.07
C LEU A 190 -4.30 -16.28 4.45
N ASN A 191 -5.30 -16.82 3.76
CA ASN A 191 -5.07 -17.95 2.89
C ASN A 191 -4.25 -17.51 1.65
N ARG A 192 -3.67 -18.47 0.96
CA ARG A 192 -2.78 -18.25 -0.18
C ARG A 192 -3.46 -17.47 -1.32
N CYS A 193 -4.72 -17.80 -1.62
CA CYS A 193 -5.45 -17.13 -2.71
C CYS A 193 -5.70 -15.66 -2.39
N ASP A 194 -6.02 -15.33 -1.14
CA ASP A 194 -6.28 -13.96 -0.71
C ASP A 194 -4.99 -13.12 -0.72
N ARG A 195 -3.82 -13.71 -0.37
CA ARG A 195 -2.53 -13.03 -0.49
C ARG A 195 -2.16 -12.74 -1.95
N ILE A 196 -2.36 -13.70 -2.85
CA ILE A 196 -2.17 -13.50 -4.28
C ILE A 196 -3.07 -12.37 -4.78
N GLN A 197 -4.36 -12.40 -4.43
CA GLN A 197 -5.31 -11.37 -4.82
C GLN A 197 -4.94 -10.00 -4.26
N PHE A 198 -4.48 -9.94 -3.00
CA PHE A 198 -3.99 -8.69 -2.40
C PHE A 198 -2.81 -8.12 -3.20
N SER A 199 -1.84 -8.96 -3.56
CA SER A 199 -0.68 -8.54 -4.37
C SER A 199 -1.07 -8.09 -5.78
N LEU A 200 -2.10 -8.67 -6.40
CA LEU A 200 -2.53 -8.31 -7.74
C LEU A 200 -3.46 -7.09 -7.80
N ALA A 201 -4.04 -6.67 -6.68
CA ALA A 201 -5.09 -5.66 -6.66
C ALA A 201 -4.66 -4.29 -7.22
N GLY A 202 -3.41 -3.86 -7.01
CA GLY A 202 -2.86 -2.64 -7.61
C GLY A 202 -2.76 -2.74 -9.15
N ILE A 203 -2.28 -3.89 -9.65
CA ILE A 203 -2.20 -4.19 -11.08
C ILE A 203 -3.58 -4.19 -11.72
N GLU A 204 -4.55 -4.83 -11.08
CA GLU A 204 -5.93 -4.92 -11.55
C GLU A 204 -6.58 -3.53 -11.65
N LEU A 205 -6.34 -2.66 -10.65
CA LEU A 205 -6.86 -1.30 -10.69
C LEU A 205 -6.25 -0.48 -11.83
N ASN A 206 -4.95 -0.61 -12.08
CA ASN A 206 -4.30 0.04 -13.21
C ASN A 206 -4.89 -0.44 -14.55
N LEU A 207 -5.13 -1.74 -14.72
CA LEU A 207 -5.76 -2.28 -15.93
C LEU A 207 -7.21 -1.80 -16.09
N MET A 208 -7.97 -1.71 -15.00
CA MET A 208 -9.33 -1.15 -15.04
C MET A 208 -9.31 0.33 -15.49
N ILE A 209 -8.42 1.14 -14.93
CA ILE A 209 -8.25 2.56 -15.33
C ILE A 209 -7.88 2.65 -16.81
N THR A 210 -6.97 1.81 -17.27
CA THR A 210 -6.62 1.70 -18.69
C THR A 210 -7.86 1.55 -19.56
N GLY A 211 -8.72 0.57 -19.25
CA GLY A 211 -9.94 0.32 -20.03
C GLY A 211 -10.92 1.46 -20.00
N ILE A 212 -11.14 2.05 -18.83
CA ILE A 212 -12.01 3.21 -18.71
C ILE A 212 -11.50 4.37 -19.58
N CYS A 213 -10.19 4.66 -19.52
CA CYS A 213 -9.58 5.72 -20.33
C CYS A 213 -9.71 5.43 -21.82
N LEU A 214 -9.46 4.19 -22.25
CA LEU A 214 -9.55 3.81 -23.66
C LEU A 214 -11.01 3.89 -24.18
N LEU A 215 -11.99 3.36 -23.44
CA LEU A 215 -13.40 3.46 -23.80
C LEU A 215 -13.87 4.91 -23.85
N THR A 216 -13.47 5.72 -22.87
CA THR A 216 -13.83 7.13 -22.81
C THR A 216 -13.19 7.95 -23.95
N SER A 217 -11.98 7.57 -24.39
CA SER A 217 -11.29 8.23 -25.50
C SER A 217 -12.01 8.10 -26.85
N ILE A 218 -12.81 7.06 -27.01
CA ILE A 218 -13.66 6.87 -28.22
C ILE A 218 -14.79 7.90 -28.23
N GLU A 219 -15.38 8.18 -27.09
CA GLU A 219 -16.53 9.08 -26.97
C GLU A 219 -16.11 10.57 -26.89
N ILE A 220 -14.97 10.86 -26.26
CA ILE A 220 -14.52 12.24 -26.00
C ILE A 220 -13.21 12.51 -26.76
N TYR A 221 -13.34 12.78 -28.06
CA TYR A 221 -12.19 13.03 -28.94
C TYR A 221 -11.29 14.16 -28.45
N ALA A 222 -11.84 15.23 -27.88
CA ALA A 222 -11.08 16.38 -27.37
C ALA A 222 -10.10 16.02 -26.25
N LEU A 223 -10.34 14.94 -25.49
CA LEU A 223 -9.49 14.46 -24.42
C LEU A 223 -8.73 13.18 -24.78
N SER A 224 -8.85 12.70 -26.01
CA SER A 224 -8.31 11.39 -26.43
C SER A 224 -6.80 11.30 -26.15
N GLY A 225 -5.99 12.30 -26.50
CA GLY A 225 -4.55 12.31 -26.25
C GLY A 225 -4.17 12.15 -24.77
N THR A 226 -4.84 12.89 -23.89
CA THR A 226 -4.65 12.79 -22.43
C THR A 226 -5.08 11.42 -21.90
N LEU A 227 -6.24 10.92 -22.33
CA LEU A 227 -6.76 9.61 -21.93
C LEU A 227 -5.87 8.46 -22.41
N PHE A 228 -5.33 8.53 -23.62
CA PHE A 228 -4.32 7.58 -24.11
C PHE A 228 -3.04 7.62 -23.27
N SER A 229 -2.56 8.80 -22.91
CA SER A 229 -1.36 8.95 -22.06
C SER A 229 -1.57 8.31 -20.68
N ILE A 230 -2.72 8.54 -20.05
CA ILE A 230 -3.09 7.92 -18.77
C ILE A 230 -3.18 6.40 -18.94
N ALA A 231 -3.85 5.91 -19.99
CA ALA A 231 -3.98 4.48 -20.27
C ALA A 231 -2.60 3.82 -20.46
N TYR A 232 -1.72 4.45 -21.24
CA TYR A 232 -0.37 3.96 -21.47
C TYR A 232 0.44 3.86 -20.17
N LEU A 233 0.43 4.90 -19.32
CA LEU A 233 1.11 4.89 -18.02
C LEU A 233 0.59 3.78 -17.11
N ASN A 234 -0.73 3.58 -17.07
CA ASN A 234 -1.32 2.52 -16.23
C ASN A 234 -1.00 1.11 -16.74
N VAL A 235 -0.98 0.88 -18.06
CA VAL A 235 -0.52 -0.40 -18.64
C VAL A 235 0.96 -0.60 -18.33
N ALA A 236 1.80 0.41 -18.51
CA ALA A 236 3.22 0.31 -18.22
C ALA A 236 3.47 -0.04 -16.75
N LEU A 237 2.77 0.60 -15.82
CA LEU A 237 2.83 0.27 -14.38
C LEU A 237 2.35 -1.15 -14.10
N ALA A 238 1.24 -1.59 -14.71
CA ALA A 238 0.74 -2.95 -14.54
C ALA A 238 1.75 -3.99 -15.05
N VAL A 239 2.36 -3.75 -16.21
CA VAL A 239 3.38 -4.63 -16.79
C VAL A 239 4.64 -4.66 -15.94
N LEU A 240 5.10 -3.52 -15.43
CA LEU A 240 6.26 -3.45 -14.54
C LEU A 240 5.98 -4.19 -13.23
N ASN A 241 4.83 -3.96 -12.60
CA ASN A 241 4.51 -4.57 -11.31
C ASN A 241 4.20 -6.08 -11.39
N ILE A 242 3.81 -6.63 -12.55
CA ILE A 242 3.62 -8.08 -12.70
C ILE A 242 4.94 -8.85 -12.85
N LEU A 243 6.06 -8.15 -13.10
CA LEU A 243 7.36 -8.79 -13.22
C LEU A 243 7.77 -9.44 -11.89
N PRO A 244 8.36 -10.66 -11.91
CA PRO A 244 8.81 -11.34 -10.70
C PRO A 244 10.17 -10.79 -10.22
N ALA A 245 10.25 -9.46 -10.04
CA ALA A 245 11.44 -8.76 -9.58
C ALA A 245 11.28 -8.29 -8.15
N GLN A 246 12.35 -8.29 -7.37
CA GLN A 246 12.34 -7.97 -5.95
C GLN A 246 11.69 -6.60 -5.67
N GLY A 247 10.72 -6.60 -4.77
CA GLY A 247 10.01 -5.41 -4.35
C GLY A 247 8.78 -5.07 -5.20
N LEU A 248 8.46 -5.86 -6.24
CA LEU A 248 7.25 -5.70 -7.05
C LEU A 248 6.17 -6.69 -6.64
N ASP A 249 4.92 -6.39 -6.97
CA ASP A 249 3.76 -7.21 -6.61
C ASP A 249 3.78 -8.58 -7.29
N GLY A 250 4.30 -8.66 -8.51
CA GLY A 250 4.47 -9.91 -9.24
C GLY A 250 5.40 -10.91 -8.54
N GLU A 251 6.44 -10.43 -7.85
CA GLU A 251 7.28 -11.29 -7.03
C GLU A 251 6.49 -11.87 -5.87
N ARG A 252 5.73 -11.03 -5.15
CA ARG A 252 4.90 -11.47 -4.01
C ARG A 252 3.84 -12.45 -4.46
N ALA A 253 3.08 -12.12 -5.49
CA ALA A 253 2.06 -13.00 -6.05
C ALA A 253 2.62 -14.35 -6.50
N LEU A 254 3.78 -14.37 -7.17
CA LEU A 254 4.42 -15.59 -7.62
C LEU A 254 5.03 -16.39 -6.46
N SER A 255 5.63 -15.73 -5.46
CA SER A 255 6.14 -16.39 -4.25
C SER A 255 5.02 -17.10 -3.50
N ASP A 256 3.89 -16.42 -3.31
CA ASP A 256 2.69 -17.02 -2.74
C ASP A 256 2.14 -18.14 -3.63
N ALA A 257 2.12 -17.96 -4.95
CA ALA A 257 1.67 -18.98 -5.91
C ALA A 257 2.54 -20.24 -5.90
N LEU A 258 3.80 -20.15 -5.63
CA LEU A 258 4.74 -21.28 -5.50
C LEU A 258 4.86 -21.81 -4.06
N GLY A 259 4.40 -21.05 -3.07
CA GLY A 259 4.54 -21.39 -1.65
C GLY A 259 5.99 -21.27 -1.16
N VAL A 260 6.73 -20.28 -1.69
CA VAL A 260 8.12 -19.99 -1.32
C VAL A 260 8.20 -18.60 -0.68
N GLU A 261 9.17 -18.37 0.21
CA GLU A 261 9.35 -17.08 0.87
C GLU A 261 9.81 -15.99 -0.12
N SER A 262 10.61 -16.34 -1.10
CA SER A 262 11.09 -15.42 -2.13
C SER A 262 11.52 -16.20 -3.37
N ILE A 263 11.16 -15.69 -4.55
CA ILE A 263 11.57 -16.23 -5.85
C ILE A 263 13.10 -16.21 -5.99
N ASN A 264 13.75 -15.16 -5.51
CA ASN A 264 15.21 -15.04 -5.58
C ASN A 264 15.91 -16.10 -4.72
N ALA A 265 15.41 -16.38 -3.52
CA ALA A 265 15.95 -17.44 -2.65
C ALA A 265 15.72 -18.83 -3.28
N PHE A 266 14.53 -19.06 -3.83
CA PHE A 266 14.19 -20.28 -4.56
C PHE A 266 15.09 -20.50 -5.78
N ALA A 267 15.27 -19.50 -6.62
CA ALA A 267 16.11 -19.56 -7.81
C ALA A 267 17.58 -19.82 -7.47
N ARG A 268 18.14 -19.16 -6.45
CA ARG A 268 19.51 -19.41 -5.97
C ARG A 268 19.68 -20.85 -5.49
N LYS A 269 18.75 -21.37 -4.72
CA LYS A 269 18.78 -22.75 -4.22
C LYS A 269 18.68 -23.75 -5.36
N TRP A 270 17.82 -23.47 -6.36
CA TRP A 270 17.66 -24.33 -7.53
C TRP A 270 18.93 -24.35 -8.39
N LEU A 271 19.53 -23.19 -8.67
CA LEU A 271 20.79 -23.09 -9.41
C LEU A 271 21.94 -23.80 -8.70
N HIS A 272 22.03 -23.66 -7.37
CA HIS A 272 23.07 -24.35 -6.58
C HIS A 272 22.94 -25.87 -6.61
N ASN A 273 21.73 -26.39 -6.74
CA ASN A 273 21.47 -27.82 -6.80
C ASN A 273 21.62 -28.41 -8.22
N CYS A 274 21.69 -27.58 -9.26
CA CYS A 274 21.85 -27.98 -10.65
C CYS A 274 23.30 -27.88 -11.15
N CYS A 275 24.20 -27.26 -10.39
CA CYS A 275 25.64 -27.21 -10.62
C CYS A 275 26.38 -28.17 -9.69
#